data_7769a18b8238a5bab807692c03ff40c8
#
_entry.id   7769a18b8238a5bab807692c03ff40c8
#
_cell.length_a   1.000
_cell.length_b   1.000
_cell.length_c   1.000
_cell.angle_alpha   90.00
_cell.angle_beta   90.00
_cell.angle_gamma   90.00
#
_symmetry.space_group_name_H-M   'P 1'
#
loop_
_entity.id
_entity.type
_entity.pdbx_description
1 polymer ?
#
loop_
_entity_poly.entity_id
_entity_poly.type
_entity_poly.pdbx_seq_one_letter_code
_entity_poly.pdbx_strand_id
1 'polypeptide(L)'
;MSKGFTLIETVIAVGIFSIISLGIYFSYSNVLDVIISSQANLAALSVADNEIEILQGMNYQDIVGGEKTVQQSGIPFTVKTFVQNIDDPFDGTGGSDPNPQDYKLVEVELSCASCARFTTRKITTQVAP
;
A
#
# COMPACT_ATOMS: atom_id res chain seq x y z
N MET A 1 -42.52 -16.96 -46.21
CA MET A 1 -43.04 -17.68 -45.06
C MET A 1 -42.15 -17.32 -43.86
N SER A 2 -42.62 -16.47 -42.96
CA SER A 2 -41.92 -16.15 -41.71
C SER A 2 -42.08 -17.34 -40.78
N LYS A 3 -40.99 -18.04 -40.48
CA LYS A 3 -40.97 -19.07 -39.44
C LYS A 3 -40.96 -18.34 -38.09
N GLY A 4 -42.04 -18.49 -37.31
CA GLY A 4 -42.06 -17.99 -35.92
C GLY A 4 -41.12 -18.79 -35.03
N PHE A 5 -40.55 -18.17 -34.01
CA PHE A 5 -39.76 -18.84 -32.97
C PHE A 5 -40.59 -19.87 -32.24
N THR A 6 -40.02 -21.02 -31.98
CA THR A 6 -40.66 -22.07 -31.17
C THR A 6 -40.47 -21.74 -29.69
N LEU A 7 -41.41 -22.18 -28.85
CA LEU A 7 -41.35 -21.96 -27.38
C LEU A 7 -40.05 -22.52 -26.78
N ILE A 8 -39.61 -23.68 -27.27
CA ILE A 8 -38.37 -24.32 -26.79
C ILE A 8 -37.12 -23.49 -27.12
N GLU A 9 -37.09 -22.88 -28.31
CA GLU A 9 -35.99 -22.03 -28.77
C GLU A 9 -35.84 -20.77 -27.89
N THR A 10 -36.96 -20.18 -27.49
CA THR A 10 -37.00 -19.02 -26.60
C THR A 10 -36.49 -19.40 -25.17
N VAL A 11 -36.91 -20.56 -24.67
CA VAL A 11 -36.46 -21.03 -23.32
C VAL A 11 -34.95 -21.30 -23.32
N ILE A 12 -34.42 -21.94 -24.37
CA ILE A 12 -32.99 -22.19 -24.51
C ILE A 12 -32.22 -20.86 -24.62
N ALA A 13 -32.71 -19.91 -25.43
CA ALA A 13 -32.05 -18.62 -25.58
C ALA A 13 -31.99 -17.84 -24.25
N VAL A 14 -33.07 -17.80 -23.49
CA VAL A 14 -33.12 -17.15 -22.18
C VAL A 14 -32.18 -17.86 -21.19
N GLY A 15 -32.11 -19.19 -21.21
CA GLY A 15 -31.20 -19.97 -20.38
C GLY A 15 -29.74 -19.63 -20.66
N ILE A 16 -29.32 -19.63 -21.93
CA ILE A 16 -27.96 -19.28 -22.34
C ILE A 16 -27.64 -17.83 -21.96
N PHE A 17 -28.54 -16.91 -22.24
CA PHE A 17 -28.37 -15.48 -21.90
C PHE A 17 -28.19 -15.27 -20.39
N SER A 18 -28.92 -15.98 -19.56
CA SER A 18 -28.80 -15.90 -18.10
C SER A 18 -27.41 -16.35 -17.61
N ILE A 19 -26.89 -17.45 -18.17
CA ILE A 19 -25.55 -17.97 -17.82
C ILE A 19 -24.45 -16.96 -18.21
N ILE A 20 -24.55 -16.41 -19.41
CA ILE A 20 -23.58 -15.41 -19.90
C ILE A 20 -23.64 -14.15 -19.04
N SER A 21 -24.84 -13.67 -18.70
CA SER A 21 -25.03 -12.48 -17.85
C SER A 21 -24.42 -12.65 -16.47
N LEU A 22 -24.58 -13.82 -15.85
CA LEU A 22 -23.95 -14.12 -14.56
C LEU A 22 -22.41 -14.14 -14.68
N GLY A 23 -21.87 -14.73 -15.73
CA GLY A 23 -20.43 -14.74 -15.99
C GLY A 23 -19.84 -13.34 -16.13
N ILE A 24 -20.51 -12.46 -16.86
CA ILE A 24 -20.11 -11.06 -17.00
C ILE A 24 -20.17 -10.33 -15.66
N TYR A 25 -21.22 -10.52 -14.87
CA TYR A 25 -21.37 -9.90 -13.57
C TYR A 25 -20.23 -10.29 -12.61
N PHE A 26 -19.89 -11.56 -12.49
CA PHE A 26 -18.79 -12.02 -11.66
C PHE A 26 -17.43 -11.49 -12.14
N SER A 27 -17.21 -11.45 -13.46
CA SER A 27 -15.97 -10.89 -14.01
C SER A 27 -15.82 -9.40 -13.70
N TYR A 28 -16.90 -8.64 -13.83
CA TYR A 28 -16.90 -7.20 -13.54
C TYR A 28 -16.61 -6.91 -12.06
N SER A 29 -17.21 -7.65 -11.15
CA SER A 29 -16.97 -7.49 -9.70
C SER A 29 -15.48 -7.73 -9.34
N ASN A 30 -14.87 -8.77 -9.90
CA ASN A 30 -13.45 -9.06 -9.65
C ASN A 30 -12.53 -7.95 -10.20
N VAL A 31 -12.84 -7.40 -11.37
CA VAL A 31 -12.06 -6.30 -11.97
C VAL A 31 -12.13 -5.04 -11.12
N LEU A 32 -13.30 -4.68 -10.61
CA LEU A 32 -13.45 -3.53 -9.71
C LEU A 32 -12.62 -3.69 -8.43
N ASP A 33 -12.64 -4.87 -7.81
CA ASP A 33 -11.85 -5.14 -6.62
C ASP A 33 -10.33 -4.98 -6.86
N VAL A 34 -9.84 -5.41 -8.02
CA VAL A 34 -8.45 -5.25 -8.43
C VAL A 34 -8.10 -3.78 -8.65
N ILE A 35 -8.97 -3.03 -9.30
CA ILE A 35 -8.75 -1.59 -9.55
C ILE A 35 -8.67 -0.84 -8.22
N ILE A 36 -9.61 -1.04 -7.32
CA ILE A 36 -9.64 -0.36 -6.01
C ILE A 36 -8.39 -0.70 -5.19
N SER A 37 -8.00 -1.97 -5.16
CA SER A 37 -6.78 -2.38 -4.43
C SER A 37 -5.51 -1.81 -5.07
N SER A 38 -5.44 -1.71 -6.39
CA SER A 38 -4.31 -1.10 -7.10
C SER A 38 -4.20 0.39 -6.81
N GLN A 39 -5.31 1.12 -6.79
CA GLN A 39 -5.32 2.55 -6.43
C GLN A 39 -4.83 2.77 -4.99
N ALA A 40 -5.28 1.95 -4.03
CA ALA A 40 -4.80 2.04 -2.65
C ALA A 40 -3.29 1.76 -2.54
N ASN A 41 -2.78 0.78 -3.29
CA ASN A 41 -1.34 0.48 -3.31
C ASN A 41 -0.50 1.61 -3.92
N LEU A 42 -0.95 2.23 -5.01
CA LEU A 42 -0.26 3.37 -5.63
C LEU A 42 -0.28 4.60 -4.71
N ALA A 43 -1.41 4.88 -4.07
CA ALA A 43 -1.52 5.96 -3.10
C ALA A 43 -0.58 5.73 -1.90
N ALA A 44 -0.50 4.49 -1.39
CA ALA A 44 0.42 4.14 -0.31
C ALA A 44 1.89 4.33 -0.69
N LEU A 45 2.30 3.94 -1.90
CA LEU A 45 3.66 4.19 -2.39
C LEU A 45 3.97 5.69 -2.42
N SER A 46 3.06 6.51 -2.94
CA SER A 46 3.24 7.96 -2.98
C SER A 46 3.37 8.57 -1.57
N VAL A 47 2.60 8.08 -0.59
CA VAL A 47 2.73 8.50 0.82
C VAL A 47 4.09 8.08 1.38
N ALA A 48 4.52 6.85 1.12
CA ALA A 48 5.79 6.33 1.61
C ALA A 48 6.99 7.10 1.06
N ASP A 49 7.01 7.36 -0.26
CA ASP A 49 8.08 8.12 -0.91
C ASP A 49 8.16 9.54 -0.34
N ASN A 50 7.02 10.20 -0.18
CA ASN A 50 6.96 11.54 0.42
C ASN A 50 7.45 11.55 1.88
N GLU A 51 7.12 10.52 2.67
CA GLU A 51 7.61 10.41 4.04
C GLU A 51 9.13 10.22 4.10
N ILE A 52 9.68 9.38 3.24
CA ILE A 52 11.13 9.17 3.15
C ILE A 52 11.82 10.47 2.75
N GLU A 53 11.30 11.18 1.76
CA GLU A 53 11.85 12.46 1.30
C GLU A 53 11.84 13.50 2.44
N ILE A 54 10.75 13.60 3.20
CA ILE A 54 10.66 14.48 4.37
C ILE A 54 11.72 14.10 5.41
N LEU A 55 11.84 12.81 5.76
CA LEU A 55 12.79 12.32 6.75
C LEU A 55 14.26 12.55 6.32
N GLN A 56 14.57 12.37 5.03
CA GLN A 56 15.90 12.65 4.48
C GLN A 56 16.23 14.15 4.43
N GLY A 57 15.22 15.01 4.36
CA GLY A 57 15.38 16.47 4.40
C GLY A 57 15.44 17.06 5.82
N MET A 58 15.17 16.27 6.86
CA MET A 58 15.24 16.71 8.26
C MET A 58 16.67 16.66 8.79
N ASN A 59 16.97 17.50 9.80
CA ASN A 59 18.22 17.35 10.53
C ASN A 59 18.27 15.99 11.25
N TYR A 60 19.43 15.36 11.27
CA TYR A 60 19.62 14.05 11.88
C TYR A 60 19.07 13.94 13.32
N GLN A 61 19.24 14.98 14.14
CA GLN A 61 18.77 15.02 15.51
C GLN A 61 17.25 15.10 15.64
N ASP A 62 16.57 15.67 14.65
CA ASP A 62 15.12 15.90 14.67
C ASP A 62 14.33 14.67 14.19
N ILE A 63 15.01 13.66 13.64
CA ILE A 63 14.38 12.42 13.20
C ILE A 63 14.01 11.58 14.41
N VAL A 64 12.71 11.54 14.73
CA VAL A 64 12.13 10.79 15.83
C VAL A 64 11.00 9.90 15.34
N GLY A 65 10.79 8.79 16.04
CA GLY A 65 9.66 7.90 15.77
C GLY A 65 8.31 8.57 16.11
N GLY A 66 7.28 8.17 15.40
CA GLY A 66 5.94 8.71 15.62
C GLY A 66 4.88 8.01 14.80
N GLU A 67 3.62 8.40 15.05
CA GLU A 67 2.47 7.92 14.29
C GLU A 67 1.65 9.13 13.83
N LYS A 68 1.25 9.12 12.56
CA LYS A 68 0.36 10.14 11.99
C LYS A 68 -0.58 9.56 10.96
N THR A 69 -1.69 10.24 10.73
CA THR A 69 -2.62 9.90 9.64
C THR A 69 -2.44 10.87 8.50
N VAL A 70 -2.26 10.32 7.29
CA VAL A 70 -2.11 11.07 6.04
C VAL A 70 -3.24 10.69 5.11
N GLN A 71 -3.87 11.66 4.48
CA GLN A 71 -4.87 11.41 3.44
C GLN A 71 -4.24 11.56 2.06
N GLN A 72 -4.36 10.51 1.25
CA GLN A 72 -3.92 10.51 -0.14
C GLN A 72 -5.04 9.98 -1.03
N SER A 73 -5.43 10.77 -2.03
CA SER A 73 -6.55 10.42 -2.94
C SER A 73 -7.86 10.09 -2.22
N GLY A 74 -8.12 10.75 -1.07
CA GLY A 74 -9.31 10.50 -0.25
C GLY A 74 -9.23 9.23 0.63
N ILE A 75 -8.09 8.53 0.63
CA ILE A 75 -7.85 7.33 1.43
C ILE A 75 -7.01 7.71 2.65
N PRO A 76 -7.47 7.42 3.89
CA PRO A 76 -6.68 7.65 5.10
C PRO A 76 -5.67 6.52 5.32
N PHE A 77 -4.40 6.85 5.38
CA PHE A 77 -3.31 5.95 5.73
C PHE A 77 -2.78 6.30 7.12
N THR A 78 -2.55 5.29 7.95
CA THR A 78 -1.79 5.43 9.18
C THR A 78 -0.33 5.15 8.87
N VAL A 79 0.52 6.12 9.13
CA VAL A 79 1.97 6.07 8.93
C VAL A 79 2.63 5.98 10.30
N LYS A 80 3.37 4.91 10.55
CA LYS A 80 4.19 4.72 11.75
C LYS A 80 5.65 4.76 11.37
N THR A 81 6.40 5.63 12.02
CA THR A 81 7.84 5.77 11.83
C THR A 81 8.55 5.20 13.05
N PHE A 82 9.39 4.21 12.84
CA PHE A 82 10.27 3.64 13.86
C PHE A 82 11.70 4.09 13.56
N VAL A 83 12.41 4.56 14.60
CA VAL A 83 13.77 5.04 14.46
C VAL A 83 14.66 4.26 15.43
N GLN A 84 15.72 3.67 14.90
CA GLN A 84 16.73 2.96 15.67
C GLN A 84 18.10 3.57 15.39
N ASN A 85 18.80 3.98 16.41
CA ASN A 85 20.21 4.39 16.30
C ASN A 85 21.08 3.14 16.15
N ILE A 86 21.98 3.15 15.21
CA ILE A 86 22.91 2.06 14.94
C ILE A 86 24.32 2.57 15.23
N ASP A 87 25.05 1.80 16.01
CA ASP A 87 26.48 1.91 16.28
C ASP A 87 27.14 0.77 15.50
N ASP A 88 27.88 1.07 14.46
CA ASP A 88 28.53 0.05 13.65
C ASP A 88 29.98 -0.20 14.14
N PRO A 89 30.51 -1.41 13.98
CA PRO A 89 31.82 -1.73 14.51
C PRO A 89 33.01 -1.23 13.68
N PHE A 90 32.78 -0.38 12.67
CA PHE A 90 33.83 0.05 11.74
C PHE A 90 34.84 1.00 12.38
N ASP A 91 34.41 1.94 13.22
CA ASP A 91 35.25 2.90 13.94
C ASP A 91 35.35 2.62 15.44
N GLY A 92 34.67 1.59 15.93
CA GLY A 92 34.66 1.13 17.30
C GLY A 92 33.29 0.71 17.76
N THR A 93 33.12 0.49 19.06
CA THR A 93 31.81 0.27 19.69
C THR A 93 31.83 0.72 21.13
N GLY A 94 30.76 1.34 21.57
CA GLY A 94 30.55 1.72 22.97
C GLY A 94 31.46 2.83 23.49
N GLY A 95 31.94 2.75 24.70
CA GLY A 95 32.63 3.85 25.38
C GLY A 95 34.01 4.25 24.83
N SER A 96 34.56 3.51 23.87
CA SER A 96 35.84 3.83 23.19
C SER A 96 35.62 4.42 21.80
N ASP A 97 34.36 4.53 21.36
CA ASP A 97 33.96 5.04 20.10
C ASP A 97 33.77 6.56 20.16
N PRO A 98 34.43 7.35 19.27
CA PRO A 98 34.26 8.79 19.21
C PRO A 98 32.88 9.21 18.70
N ASN A 99 32.15 8.32 18.02
CA ASN A 99 30.86 8.60 17.43
C ASN A 99 29.85 7.43 17.58
N PRO A 100 29.34 7.16 18.80
CA PRO A 100 28.52 5.98 19.11
C PRO A 100 27.13 5.96 18.42
N GLN A 101 26.90 6.83 17.47
CA GLN A 101 25.67 6.90 16.67
C GLN A 101 26.02 7.18 15.21
N ASP A 102 26.38 6.15 14.47
CA ASP A 102 26.87 6.29 13.09
C ASP A 102 25.73 6.60 12.10
N TYR A 103 24.61 5.95 12.28
CA TYR A 103 23.42 6.24 11.47
C TYR A 103 22.13 5.85 12.17
N LYS A 104 21.02 6.40 11.67
CA LYS A 104 19.68 6.00 12.05
C LYS A 104 19.10 5.06 11.00
N LEU A 105 18.61 3.92 11.46
CA LEU A 105 17.75 3.06 10.67
C LEU A 105 16.31 3.52 10.89
N VAL A 106 15.66 3.96 9.83
CA VAL A 106 14.28 4.44 9.87
C VAL A 106 13.40 3.47 9.10
N GLU A 107 12.43 2.88 9.80
CA GLU A 107 11.40 2.04 9.21
C GLU A 107 10.08 2.82 9.18
N VAL A 108 9.50 2.97 8.00
CA VAL A 108 8.18 3.57 7.79
C VAL A 108 7.19 2.45 7.49
N GLU A 109 6.22 2.28 8.35
CA GLU A 109 5.14 1.31 8.20
C GLU A 109 3.85 2.04 7.84
N LEU A 110 3.23 1.63 6.72
CA LEU A 110 1.95 2.15 6.26
C LEU A 110 0.86 1.10 6.41
N SER A 111 -0.24 1.51 7.01
CA SER A 111 -1.45 0.70 7.13
C SER A 111 -2.68 1.49 6.70
N CYS A 112 -3.70 0.77 6.20
CA CYS A 112 -4.98 1.35 5.82
C CYS A 112 -6.11 0.50 6.40
N ALA A 113 -6.81 1.03 7.41
CA ALA A 113 -7.90 0.32 8.07
C ALA A 113 -9.16 0.20 7.20
N SER A 114 -9.37 1.12 6.26
CA SER A 114 -10.55 1.19 5.39
C SER A 114 -10.35 0.51 4.02
N CYS A 115 -9.14 0.02 3.72
CA CYS A 115 -8.81 -0.56 2.43
C CYS A 115 -8.98 -2.08 2.44
N ALA A 116 -9.98 -2.60 1.73
CA ALA A 116 -10.10 -4.04 1.52
C ALA A 116 -8.87 -4.57 0.78
N ARG A 117 -8.27 -5.66 1.27
CA ARG A 117 -7.10 -6.33 0.67
C ARG A 117 -5.80 -5.50 0.65
N PHE A 118 -5.69 -4.43 1.43
CA PHE A 118 -4.43 -3.71 1.60
C PHE A 118 -3.54 -4.45 2.59
N THR A 119 -2.31 -4.75 2.16
CA THR A 119 -1.30 -5.33 3.04
C THR A 119 -0.42 -4.21 3.58
N THR A 120 -0.18 -4.19 4.88
CA THR A 120 0.77 -3.26 5.51
C THR A 120 2.10 -3.25 4.76
N ARG A 121 2.58 -2.07 4.41
CA ARG A 121 3.85 -1.86 3.71
C ARG A 121 4.88 -1.32 4.68
N LYS A 122 6.09 -1.87 4.60
CA LYS A 122 7.25 -1.44 5.36
C LYS A 122 8.36 -1.04 4.41
N ILE A 123 8.92 0.14 4.63
CA ILE A 123 10.06 0.64 3.86
C ILE A 123 11.12 1.08 4.88
N THR A 124 12.35 0.66 4.65
CA THR A 124 13.47 0.97 5.53
C THR A 124 14.47 1.83 4.79
N THR A 125 14.93 2.90 5.41
CA THR A 125 15.99 3.77 4.92
C THR A 125 17.04 4.02 5.99
N GLN A 126 18.24 4.38 5.58
CA GLN A 126 19.33 4.77 6.46
C GLN A 126 19.57 6.27 6.32
N VAL A 127 19.76 6.95 7.44
CA VAL A 127 20.09 8.37 7.47
C VAL A 127 21.37 8.55 8.28
N ALA A 128 22.40 9.09 7.62
CA ALA A 128 23.67 9.46 8.26
C ALA A 128 23.60 10.87 8.86
N PRO A 129 24.42 11.20 9.86
CA PRO A 129 24.48 12.52 10.47
C PRO A 129 25.00 13.61 9.52
#